data_46f6c9adf6918cde4b4906538cbcd9a5
#
_entry.id   46f6c9adf6918cde4b4906538cbcd9a5
#
_cell.length_a   1.000
_cell.length_b   1.000
_cell.length_c   1.000
_cell.angle_alpha   90.00
_cell.angle_beta   90.00
_cell.angle_gamma   90.00
#
_symmetry.space_group_name_H-M   'P 1'
#
loop_
_entity.id
_entity.type
_entity.pdbx_description
1 polymer ?
#
loop_
_entity_poly.entity_id
_entity_poly.type
_entity_poly.pdbx_seq_one_letter_code
_entity_poly.pdbx_strand_id
1 'polypeptide(L)'
;MRVARNRPSKLLILLCGLLLLLGASTPAAAGAAGGTAELSADLSSQIALAGPYDGAYVYDVTAGATLFSARATTARPPASVEKLYTATTALELMGPSARLATTVLGVGHLAPGGVWEGSLYLRGGGDPTFGSPGFIRSVYGGVGTSVSGLVAQLVRGDRIHHITGAIVGDESYLDPLRGEPSSNYAPDPFLEGTLSGLAFNRGAVGRERGAHAPAAYAAGALTAALRSDGVSVRGRSSAGLTPVGAVQLAQVQSPTLAQLLGLMLPPSDNYFAETLIKDLGARLGGAGSTAAGAAVVTRTIASIFSIHTRLVDGSGLSPADHTTPAQVVGLLTALAPTPLGAVLRAHMAVAGHSGTLALRMRGTTAAGRCQAKTGTLTGVSNLAGYCQAANGHTIAFAIFTDGISIEAAHTFQDHMAITIAGY
;
A
#
# COMPACT_ATOMS: atom_id res chain seq x y z
N MET A 1 74.19 6.47 -27.68
CA MET A 1 75.27 6.97 -26.77
C MET A 1 74.98 6.36 -25.40
N ARG A 2 75.72 5.32 -25.11
CA ARG A 2 76.76 5.16 -24.05
C ARG A 2 76.21 5.41 -22.67
N VAL A 3 76.15 4.45 -21.85
CA VAL A 3 77.08 3.61 -21.08
C VAL A 3 76.75 3.86 -19.55
N ALA A 4 76.62 3.04 -18.68
CA ALA A 4 77.00 1.74 -18.19
C ALA A 4 76.75 1.66 -16.68
N ARG A 5 76.31 0.48 -16.20
CA ARG A 5 76.94 -0.33 -15.16
C ARG A 5 77.25 0.33 -13.79
N ASN A 6 76.70 -0.24 -12.70
CA ASN A 6 77.42 -1.23 -11.86
C ASN A 6 76.57 -1.75 -10.68
N ARG A 7 76.57 -3.07 -10.48
CA ARG A 7 76.36 -3.77 -9.19
C ARG A 7 77.72 -3.89 -8.47
N PRO A 8 77.77 -4.14 -7.14
CA PRO A 8 77.68 -5.48 -6.57
C PRO A 8 77.06 -5.59 -5.13
N SER A 9 76.39 -6.68 -4.89
CA SER A 9 76.74 -7.85 -4.02
C SER A 9 76.81 -7.72 -2.49
N LYS A 10 75.99 -8.62 -1.87
CA LYS A 10 76.23 -9.40 -0.64
C LYS A 10 75.95 -8.70 0.71
N LEU A 11 75.06 -9.22 1.55
CA LEU A 11 75.35 -10.22 2.56
C LEU A 11 74.08 -10.71 3.29
N LEU A 12 74.01 -11.98 3.50
CA LEU A 12 73.05 -12.82 4.17
C LEU A 12 73.18 -12.64 5.69
N ILE A 13 72.06 -12.39 6.43
CA ILE A 13 71.96 -12.77 7.86
C ILE A 13 70.56 -13.30 8.09
N LEU A 14 70.49 -14.61 8.39
CA LEU A 14 69.32 -15.31 8.94
C LEU A 14 69.16 -14.91 10.43
N LEU A 15 67.96 -14.44 10.81
CA LEU A 15 67.51 -14.47 12.21
C LEU A 15 66.11 -15.05 12.26
N CYS A 16 66.01 -16.27 12.77
CA CYS A 16 64.78 -16.91 13.18
C CYS A 16 64.19 -16.14 14.36
N GLY A 17 63.05 -15.47 14.11
CA GLY A 17 62.22 -14.90 15.17
C GLY A 17 60.87 -15.66 15.22
N LEU A 18 60.72 -16.50 16.23
CA LEU A 18 59.48 -17.23 16.58
C LEU A 18 58.41 -16.23 17.01
N LEU A 19 57.47 -15.86 16.10
CA LEU A 19 56.30 -15.06 16.49
C LEU A 19 55.21 -16.02 17.00
N LEU A 20 55.03 -16.00 18.33
CA LEU A 20 53.84 -16.51 19.01
C LEU A 20 52.62 -15.71 18.52
N LEU A 21 51.77 -16.34 17.68
CA LEU A 21 50.41 -15.88 17.40
C LEU A 21 49.55 -16.10 18.66
N LEU A 22 49.51 -15.10 19.53
CA LEU A 22 48.43 -14.95 20.51
C LEU A 22 47.19 -14.59 19.74
N GLY A 23 46.31 -15.55 19.52
CA GLY A 23 44.98 -15.35 18.99
C GLY A 23 44.17 -14.44 19.92
N ALA A 24 44.04 -13.18 19.58
CA ALA A 24 43.08 -12.29 20.19
C ALA A 24 41.68 -12.77 19.76
N SER A 25 41.06 -13.60 20.60
CA SER A 25 39.60 -13.85 20.52
C SER A 25 38.87 -12.54 20.76
N THR A 26 38.26 -12.01 19.73
CA THR A 26 37.44 -10.79 19.80
C THR A 26 36.24 -11.00 20.73
N PRO A 27 36.00 -10.11 21.72
CA PRO A 27 34.87 -10.22 22.65
C PRO A 27 33.49 -9.89 22.03
N ALA A 28 33.37 -9.78 20.73
CA ALA A 28 32.14 -9.39 20.07
C ALA A 28 30.99 -10.42 20.15
N ALA A 29 31.31 -11.71 20.28
CA ALA A 29 30.26 -12.76 20.31
C ALA A 29 29.56 -12.88 21.66
N ALA A 30 30.19 -12.55 22.76
CA ALA A 30 29.61 -12.66 24.10
C ALA A 30 28.64 -11.50 24.43
N GLY A 31 28.94 -10.29 23.95
CA GLY A 31 28.07 -9.12 24.12
C GLY A 31 26.74 -9.25 23.32
N ALA A 32 26.81 -9.78 22.10
CA ALA A 32 25.62 -10.00 21.30
C ALA A 32 24.67 -11.07 21.85
N ALA A 33 25.22 -12.15 22.42
CA ALA A 33 24.43 -13.22 23.06
C ALA A 33 23.71 -12.74 24.33
N GLY A 34 24.35 -11.88 25.13
CA GLY A 34 23.72 -11.26 26.31
C GLY A 34 22.55 -10.36 25.93
N GLY A 35 22.73 -9.47 24.94
CA GLY A 35 21.69 -8.55 24.45
C GLY A 35 20.48 -9.28 23.86
N THR A 36 20.69 -10.38 23.13
CA THR A 36 19.57 -11.17 22.57
C THR A 36 18.78 -11.86 23.67
N ALA A 37 19.41 -12.42 24.68
CA ALA A 37 18.73 -13.08 25.81
C ALA A 37 17.89 -12.07 26.62
N GLU A 38 18.45 -10.88 26.89
CA GLU A 38 17.77 -9.79 27.59
C GLU A 38 16.55 -9.31 26.78
N LEU A 39 16.73 -9.00 25.49
CA LEU A 39 15.64 -8.63 24.58
C LEU A 39 14.51 -9.68 24.61
N SER A 40 14.85 -10.98 24.48
CA SER A 40 13.87 -12.05 24.48
C SER A 40 13.13 -12.18 25.81
N ALA A 41 13.81 -11.97 26.95
CA ALA A 41 13.20 -11.96 28.28
C ALA A 41 12.22 -10.78 28.44
N ASP A 42 12.61 -9.59 28.01
CA ASP A 42 11.77 -8.39 28.06
C ASP A 42 10.51 -8.54 27.20
N LEU A 43 10.66 -9.01 25.96
CA LEU A 43 9.52 -9.26 25.06
C LEU A 43 8.60 -10.37 25.61
N SER A 44 9.18 -11.39 26.28
CA SER A 44 8.40 -12.45 26.93
C SER A 44 7.56 -11.91 28.08
N SER A 45 8.12 -11.02 28.89
CA SER A 45 7.38 -10.37 29.99
C SER A 45 6.24 -9.50 29.49
N GLN A 46 6.46 -8.76 28.41
CA GLN A 46 5.47 -7.87 27.82
C GLN A 46 4.31 -8.65 27.19
N ILE A 47 4.57 -9.70 26.40
CA ILE A 47 3.52 -10.49 25.76
C ILE A 47 2.72 -11.34 26.76
N ALA A 48 3.31 -11.68 27.90
CA ALA A 48 2.59 -12.36 28.97
C ALA A 48 1.48 -11.52 29.60
N LEU A 49 1.63 -10.18 29.58
CA LEU A 49 0.60 -9.23 30.02
C LEU A 49 -0.55 -9.07 29.03
N ALA A 50 -0.31 -9.38 27.76
CA ALA A 50 -1.27 -9.21 26.72
C ALA A 50 -2.40 -10.25 26.75
N GLY A 51 -2.07 -11.53 26.97
CA GLY A 51 -3.04 -12.60 27.09
C GLY A 51 -2.70 -13.89 26.34
N PRO A 52 -3.50 -14.95 26.51
CA PRO A 52 -3.19 -16.26 25.93
C PRO A 52 -3.44 -16.33 24.40
N TYR A 53 -4.21 -15.39 23.87
CA TYR A 53 -4.56 -15.34 22.44
C TYR A 53 -3.60 -14.52 21.60
N ASP A 54 -2.67 -13.77 22.23
CA ASP A 54 -1.74 -12.89 21.55
C ASP A 54 -0.53 -13.65 21.01
N GLY A 55 0.06 -13.17 19.94
CA GLY A 55 1.24 -13.77 19.33
C GLY A 55 2.18 -12.73 18.75
N ALA A 56 3.48 -13.03 18.78
CA ALA A 56 4.48 -12.17 18.17
C ALA A 56 5.62 -12.98 17.55
N TYR A 57 6.24 -12.40 16.54
CA TYR A 57 7.47 -12.88 15.95
C TYR A 57 8.40 -11.70 15.65
N VAL A 58 9.65 -11.81 16.10
CA VAL A 58 10.68 -10.79 15.92
C VAL A 58 11.92 -11.44 15.32
N TYR A 59 12.38 -10.90 14.20
CA TYR A 59 13.47 -11.46 13.41
C TYR A 59 14.49 -10.39 13.05
N ASP A 60 15.74 -10.65 13.32
CA ASP A 60 16.87 -9.83 12.90
C ASP A 60 17.18 -10.12 11.44
N VAL A 61 16.80 -9.20 10.56
CA VAL A 61 17.02 -9.31 9.10
C VAL A 61 18.52 -9.22 8.78
N THR A 62 19.25 -8.41 9.54
CA THR A 62 20.69 -8.19 9.33
C THR A 62 21.51 -9.40 9.75
N ALA A 63 21.21 -10.00 10.90
CA ALA A 63 21.92 -11.17 11.41
C ALA A 63 21.34 -12.49 10.87
N GLY A 64 20.15 -12.49 10.29
CA GLY A 64 19.48 -13.71 9.84
C GLY A 64 19.00 -14.61 10.98
N ALA A 65 18.56 -14.04 12.12
CA ALA A 65 18.28 -14.78 13.34
C ALA A 65 16.92 -14.42 13.96
N THR A 66 16.23 -15.42 14.50
CA THR A 66 15.04 -15.21 15.34
C THR A 66 15.46 -14.65 16.69
N LEU A 67 14.90 -13.48 17.04
CA LEU A 67 15.11 -12.86 18.35
C LEU A 67 14.03 -13.22 19.37
N PHE A 68 12.77 -13.39 18.90
CA PHE A 68 11.65 -13.71 19.75
C PHE A 68 10.54 -14.43 18.99
N SER A 69 9.88 -15.40 19.63
CA SER A 69 8.77 -16.14 19.07
C SER A 69 7.77 -16.54 20.16
N ALA A 70 6.54 -16.03 20.08
CA ALA A 70 5.45 -16.42 20.96
C ALA A 70 4.19 -16.66 20.13
N ARG A 71 3.68 -17.90 20.13
CA ARG A 71 2.50 -18.31 19.33
C ARG A 71 2.55 -17.76 17.90
N ALA A 72 3.75 -17.69 17.32
CA ALA A 72 4.03 -17.01 16.06
C ALA A 72 3.39 -17.68 14.84
N THR A 73 3.03 -18.97 14.94
CA THR A 73 2.42 -19.77 13.87
C THR A 73 0.90 -19.95 14.03
N THR A 74 0.30 -19.32 15.04
CA THR A 74 -1.16 -19.37 15.22
C THR A 74 -1.81 -18.32 14.31
N ALA A 75 -2.71 -18.80 13.44
CA ALA A 75 -3.43 -17.93 12.50
C ALA A 75 -4.46 -17.05 13.24
N ARG A 76 -4.55 -15.78 12.86
CA ARG A 76 -5.43 -14.76 13.44
C ARG A 76 -5.88 -13.78 12.37
N PRO A 77 -6.99 -13.04 12.59
CA PRO A 77 -7.35 -11.93 11.74
C PRO A 77 -6.22 -10.87 11.72
N PRO A 78 -5.68 -10.54 10.53
CA PRO A 78 -4.62 -9.52 10.41
C PRO A 78 -5.14 -8.10 10.61
N ALA A 79 -6.44 -7.88 10.47
CA ALA A 79 -7.00 -6.56 10.28
C ALA A 79 -6.20 -5.83 9.16
N SER A 80 -6.03 -4.51 9.24
CA SER A 80 -5.36 -3.75 8.17
C SER A 80 -3.86 -4.07 7.96
N VAL A 81 -3.24 -5.01 8.71
CA VAL A 81 -1.94 -5.57 8.35
C VAL A 81 -2.03 -6.37 7.04
N GLU A 82 -3.22 -6.86 6.67
CA GLU A 82 -3.52 -7.48 5.37
C GLU A 82 -3.04 -6.59 4.21
N LYS A 83 -3.19 -5.27 4.29
CA LYS A 83 -2.75 -4.32 3.24
C LYS A 83 -1.29 -4.48 2.81
N LEU A 84 -0.45 -5.12 3.64
CA LEU A 84 0.93 -5.46 3.25
C LEU A 84 0.95 -6.52 2.15
N TYR A 85 0.03 -7.49 2.18
CA TYR A 85 -0.08 -8.53 1.13
C TYR A 85 -0.64 -7.94 -0.17
N THR A 86 -1.71 -7.14 -0.09
CA THR A 86 -2.29 -6.44 -1.23
C THR A 86 -1.27 -5.49 -1.88
N ALA A 87 -0.57 -4.66 -1.08
CA ALA A 87 0.46 -3.74 -1.58
C ALA A 87 1.64 -4.46 -2.21
N THR A 88 2.14 -5.52 -1.57
CA THR A 88 3.23 -6.33 -2.10
C THR A 88 2.86 -6.97 -3.42
N THR A 89 1.68 -7.58 -3.51
CA THR A 89 1.20 -8.19 -4.75
C THR A 89 1.09 -7.17 -5.88
N ALA A 90 0.56 -5.98 -5.60
CA ALA A 90 0.47 -4.93 -6.60
C ALA A 90 1.86 -4.45 -7.06
N LEU A 91 2.81 -4.30 -6.14
CA LEU A 91 4.20 -3.93 -6.47
C LEU A 91 4.88 -5.01 -7.32
N GLU A 92 4.71 -6.29 -6.99
CA GLU A 92 5.32 -7.41 -7.72
C GLU A 92 4.75 -7.56 -9.13
N LEU A 93 3.43 -7.44 -9.29
CA LEU A 93 2.77 -7.74 -10.57
C LEU A 93 2.60 -6.53 -11.48
N MET A 94 2.48 -5.32 -10.93
CA MET A 94 2.27 -4.10 -11.72
C MET A 94 3.50 -3.20 -11.76
N GLY A 95 4.36 -3.27 -10.76
CA GLY A 95 5.50 -2.38 -10.56
C GLY A 95 5.15 -1.02 -9.94
N PRO A 96 6.11 -0.34 -9.29
CA PRO A 96 5.87 0.89 -8.53
C PRO A 96 5.47 2.09 -9.40
N SER A 97 5.79 2.06 -10.69
CA SER A 97 5.48 3.13 -11.66
C SER A 97 4.13 2.95 -12.37
N ALA A 98 3.43 1.83 -12.13
CA ALA A 98 2.13 1.57 -12.74
C ALA A 98 1.12 2.69 -12.45
N ARG A 99 0.22 2.91 -13.40
CA ARG A 99 -0.84 3.93 -13.29
C ARG A 99 -2.17 3.36 -13.77
N LEU A 100 -3.24 3.94 -13.25
CA LEU A 100 -4.62 3.67 -13.60
C LEU A 100 -5.13 4.81 -14.50
N ALA A 101 -5.99 4.50 -15.46
CA ALA A 101 -6.43 5.50 -16.43
C ALA A 101 -7.93 5.80 -16.30
N THR A 102 -8.29 7.08 -16.40
CA THR A 102 -9.66 7.52 -16.64
C THR A 102 -9.72 8.17 -18.01
N THR A 103 -10.60 7.68 -18.88
CA THR A 103 -10.59 7.99 -20.32
C THR A 103 -11.94 8.54 -20.77
N VAL A 104 -11.93 9.55 -21.63
CA VAL A 104 -13.11 9.97 -22.37
C VAL A 104 -13.04 9.41 -23.79
N LEU A 105 -14.07 8.65 -24.16
CA LEU A 105 -14.24 8.10 -25.48
C LEU A 105 -15.45 8.75 -26.14
N GLY A 106 -15.41 8.89 -27.46
CA GLY A 106 -16.51 9.50 -28.26
C GLY A 106 -17.13 8.51 -29.21
N VAL A 107 -18.46 8.57 -29.30
CA VAL A 107 -19.24 7.95 -30.39
C VAL A 107 -19.90 9.06 -31.18
N GLY A 108 -19.49 9.23 -32.43
CA GLY A 108 -19.84 10.36 -33.27
C GLY A 108 -18.62 10.92 -34.01
N HIS A 109 -18.67 12.19 -34.38
CA HIS A 109 -17.58 12.87 -35.08
C HIS A 109 -17.50 14.35 -34.70
N LEU A 110 -16.35 14.97 -34.91
CA LEU A 110 -16.15 16.39 -34.75
C LEU A 110 -16.52 17.12 -36.04
N ALA A 111 -17.59 17.90 -35.99
CA ALA A 111 -18.07 18.76 -37.09
C ALA A 111 -17.38 20.14 -37.02
N PRO A 112 -17.46 20.95 -38.12
CA PRO A 112 -16.97 22.32 -38.15
C PRO A 112 -17.50 23.18 -37.00
N GLY A 113 -16.68 24.10 -36.48
CA GLY A 113 -17.06 24.95 -35.35
C GLY A 113 -16.94 24.30 -33.99
N GLY A 114 -16.27 23.16 -33.88
CA GLY A 114 -16.03 22.50 -32.59
C GLY A 114 -17.27 21.80 -32.02
N VAL A 115 -18.16 21.33 -32.90
CA VAL A 115 -19.37 20.59 -32.53
C VAL A 115 -19.06 19.09 -32.54
N TRP A 116 -19.13 18.44 -31.38
CA TRP A 116 -19.12 16.99 -31.31
C TRP A 116 -20.55 16.47 -31.56
N GLU A 117 -20.77 15.89 -32.71
CA GLU A 117 -22.07 15.26 -33.08
C GLU A 117 -22.10 13.82 -32.56
N GLY A 118 -22.63 13.64 -31.32
CA GLY A 118 -22.69 12.37 -30.64
C GLY A 118 -22.57 12.50 -29.14
N SER A 119 -22.38 11.36 -28.49
CA SER A 119 -22.20 11.25 -27.03
C SER A 119 -20.76 10.98 -26.67
N LEU A 120 -20.35 11.40 -25.46
CA LEU A 120 -19.07 11.07 -24.84
C LEU A 120 -19.26 10.09 -23.70
N TYR A 121 -18.30 9.18 -23.56
CA TYR A 121 -18.27 8.14 -22.53
C TYR A 121 -17.07 8.36 -21.63
N LEU A 122 -17.34 8.63 -20.35
CA LEU A 122 -16.30 8.70 -19.31
C LEU A 122 -16.11 7.30 -18.73
N ARG A 123 -15.03 6.63 -19.12
CA ARG A 123 -14.71 5.27 -18.68
C ARG A 123 -13.65 5.30 -17.60
N GLY A 124 -13.97 4.73 -16.45
CA GLY A 124 -13.04 4.56 -15.35
C GLY A 124 -12.19 3.29 -15.48
N GLY A 125 -10.98 3.33 -14.96
CA GLY A 125 -10.06 2.20 -14.84
C GLY A 125 -9.61 1.98 -13.41
N GLY A 126 -10.47 2.25 -12.42
CA GLY A 126 -10.21 1.96 -11.01
C GLY A 126 -9.34 3.00 -10.29
N ASP A 127 -9.14 4.22 -10.83
CA ASP A 127 -8.38 5.27 -10.14
C ASP A 127 -9.10 5.79 -8.89
N PRO A 128 -8.61 5.47 -7.65
CA PRO A 128 -9.27 5.91 -6.42
C PRO A 128 -9.10 7.41 -6.14
N THR A 129 -8.24 8.10 -6.90
CA THR A 129 -7.94 9.52 -6.69
C THR A 129 -8.72 10.45 -7.60
N PHE A 130 -9.50 9.91 -8.57
CA PHE A 130 -10.21 10.72 -9.54
C PHE A 130 -11.24 11.64 -8.88
N GLY A 131 -11.08 12.96 -9.08
CA GLY A 131 -11.95 13.91 -8.40
C GLY A 131 -11.87 15.35 -8.89
N SER A 132 -12.52 16.24 -8.13
CA SER A 132 -12.38 17.68 -8.31
C SER A 132 -11.05 18.18 -7.74
N PRO A 133 -10.46 19.26 -8.28
CA PRO A 133 -9.24 19.86 -7.73
C PRO A 133 -9.34 20.21 -6.24
N GLY A 134 -10.51 20.66 -5.79
CA GLY A 134 -10.77 20.99 -4.38
C GLY A 134 -10.72 19.76 -3.48
N PHE A 135 -11.38 18.67 -3.88
CA PHE A 135 -11.37 17.41 -3.16
C PHE A 135 -9.94 16.83 -3.07
N ILE A 136 -9.24 16.76 -4.20
CA ILE A 136 -7.87 16.24 -4.26
C ILE A 136 -6.94 17.02 -3.32
N ARG A 137 -7.04 18.35 -3.27
CA ARG A 137 -6.23 19.15 -2.34
C ARG A 137 -6.57 18.89 -0.89
N SER A 138 -7.86 18.82 -0.55
CA SER A 138 -8.30 18.69 0.85
C SER A 138 -8.10 17.28 1.41
N VAL A 139 -8.24 16.23 0.59
CA VAL A 139 -8.22 14.84 1.04
C VAL A 139 -6.88 14.17 0.78
N TYR A 140 -6.23 14.48 -0.35
CA TYR A 140 -5.01 13.81 -0.79
C TYR A 140 -3.79 14.74 -0.85
N GLY A 141 -3.86 15.93 -0.23
CA GLY A 141 -2.74 16.88 -0.24
C GLY A 141 -2.31 17.33 -1.63
N GLY A 142 -3.21 17.23 -2.63
CA GLY A 142 -2.94 17.59 -4.02
C GLY A 142 -2.45 16.43 -4.89
N VAL A 143 -2.25 15.23 -4.35
CA VAL A 143 -1.81 14.03 -5.08
C VAL A 143 -3.04 13.30 -5.62
N GLY A 144 -3.35 13.45 -6.91
CA GLY A 144 -4.53 12.78 -7.48
C GLY A 144 -4.84 13.25 -8.90
N THR A 145 -5.88 12.65 -9.47
CA THR A 145 -6.30 12.82 -10.86
C THR A 145 -7.52 13.72 -10.97
N SER A 146 -7.37 14.85 -11.66
CA SER A 146 -8.42 15.84 -11.77
C SER A 146 -9.24 15.70 -13.03
N VAL A 147 -10.57 15.85 -12.89
CA VAL A 147 -11.50 16.01 -14.02
C VAL A 147 -11.12 17.19 -14.93
N SER A 148 -10.48 18.22 -14.38
CA SER A 148 -10.02 19.38 -15.17
C SER A 148 -8.97 19.00 -16.22
N GLY A 149 -8.20 17.93 -16.01
CA GLY A 149 -7.24 17.43 -16.99
C GLY A 149 -7.93 16.87 -18.25
N LEU A 150 -9.09 16.21 -18.09
CA LEU A 150 -9.91 15.75 -19.20
C LEU A 150 -10.55 16.92 -19.96
N VAL A 151 -11.12 17.89 -19.22
CA VAL A 151 -11.71 19.11 -19.81
C VAL A 151 -10.68 19.85 -20.65
N ALA A 152 -9.45 20.03 -20.13
CA ALA A 152 -8.39 20.74 -20.85
C ALA A 152 -8.03 20.06 -22.19
N GLN A 153 -8.02 18.73 -22.25
CA GLN A 153 -7.76 17.98 -23.49
C GLN A 153 -8.91 18.14 -24.48
N LEU A 154 -10.18 17.99 -24.06
CA LEU A 154 -11.34 18.11 -24.90
C LEU A 154 -11.50 19.53 -25.47
N VAL A 155 -11.27 20.57 -24.64
CA VAL A 155 -11.50 21.96 -25.04
C VAL A 155 -10.30 22.54 -25.81
N ARG A 156 -9.08 22.34 -25.32
CA ARG A 156 -7.87 22.94 -25.93
C ARG A 156 -7.25 22.05 -26.99
N GLY A 157 -7.29 20.72 -26.82
CA GLY A 157 -6.79 19.75 -27.79
C GLY A 157 -7.74 19.56 -28.94
N ASP A 158 -8.93 19.01 -28.66
CA ASP A 158 -9.94 18.67 -29.67
C ASP A 158 -10.81 19.87 -30.09
N ARG A 159 -10.71 21.01 -29.40
CA ARG A 159 -11.48 22.24 -29.65
C ARG A 159 -12.98 22.02 -29.60
N ILE A 160 -13.47 21.14 -28.72
CA ILE A 160 -14.91 20.89 -28.56
C ILE A 160 -15.53 22.03 -27.78
N HIS A 161 -16.53 22.69 -28.37
CA HIS A 161 -17.31 23.78 -27.76
C HIS A 161 -18.79 23.43 -27.58
N HIS A 162 -19.28 22.40 -28.29
CA HIS A 162 -20.63 21.91 -28.18
C HIS A 162 -20.69 20.38 -28.31
N ILE A 163 -21.50 19.73 -27.48
CA ILE A 163 -21.74 18.28 -27.49
C ILE A 163 -23.25 18.08 -27.68
N THR A 164 -23.66 17.50 -28.83
CA THR A 164 -25.09 17.30 -29.17
C THR A 164 -25.71 16.17 -28.36
N GLY A 165 -24.92 15.17 -27.95
CA GLY A 165 -25.34 14.04 -27.15
C GLY A 165 -25.17 14.25 -25.65
N ALA A 166 -25.00 13.16 -24.94
CA ALA A 166 -24.87 13.09 -23.50
C ALA A 166 -23.42 12.73 -23.05
N ILE A 167 -23.13 12.98 -21.78
CA ILE A 167 -21.98 12.36 -21.10
C ILE A 167 -22.48 11.12 -20.37
N VAL A 168 -21.89 9.96 -20.67
CA VAL A 168 -22.27 8.66 -20.10
C VAL A 168 -21.09 8.13 -19.29
N GLY A 169 -21.32 7.78 -18.02
CA GLY A 169 -20.29 7.20 -17.15
C GLY A 169 -20.26 5.67 -17.30
N ASP A 170 -19.08 5.12 -17.55
CA ASP A 170 -18.85 3.69 -17.69
C ASP A 170 -17.92 3.19 -16.56
N GLU A 171 -18.49 2.40 -15.67
CA GLU A 171 -17.80 1.80 -14.52
C GLU A 171 -17.52 0.30 -14.70
N SER A 172 -17.76 -0.24 -15.89
CA SER A 172 -17.73 -1.68 -16.18
C SER A 172 -16.37 -2.36 -15.98
N TYR A 173 -15.33 -1.59 -15.71
CA TYR A 173 -14.00 -2.11 -15.38
C TYR A 173 -13.98 -2.91 -14.07
N LEU A 174 -14.78 -2.52 -13.07
CA LEU A 174 -14.99 -3.27 -11.84
C LEU A 174 -16.45 -3.74 -11.76
N ASP A 175 -16.71 -4.74 -10.90
CA ASP A 175 -18.06 -5.22 -10.64
C ASP A 175 -18.91 -4.14 -9.93
N PRO A 176 -20.25 -4.30 -9.91
CA PRO A 176 -21.15 -3.31 -9.32
C PRO A 176 -21.29 -3.41 -7.81
N LEU A 177 -20.50 -4.24 -7.12
CA LEU A 177 -20.51 -4.39 -5.66
C LEU A 177 -19.84 -3.19 -4.99
N ARG A 178 -20.55 -2.50 -4.10
CA ARG A 178 -20.20 -1.18 -3.58
C ARG A 178 -19.40 -1.22 -2.27
N GLY A 179 -19.40 -2.35 -1.59
CA GLY A 179 -18.72 -2.61 -0.33
C GLY A 179 -17.76 -3.79 -0.42
N GLU A 180 -17.27 -4.23 0.72
CA GLU A 180 -16.37 -5.34 0.90
C GLU A 180 -17.12 -6.57 1.51
N PRO A 181 -16.51 -7.78 1.59
CA PRO A 181 -17.21 -9.00 2.00
C PRO A 181 -17.87 -8.95 3.39
N SER A 182 -17.28 -8.27 4.40
CA SER A 182 -17.86 -8.27 5.76
C SER A 182 -19.13 -7.45 5.87
N SER A 183 -19.29 -6.44 4.99
CA SER A 183 -20.52 -5.66 4.85
C SER A 183 -21.56 -6.32 3.92
N ASN A 184 -21.32 -7.56 3.49
CA ASN A 184 -22.08 -8.23 2.44
C ASN A 184 -22.15 -7.38 1.16
N TYR A 185 -21.05 -6.71 0.84
CA TYR A 185 -20.87 -5.81 -0.30
C TYR A 185 -21.81 -4.58 -0.31
N ALA A 186 -22.48 -4.28 0.79
CA ALA A 186 -23.21 -3.04 0.97
C ALA A 186 -22.23 -1.87 1.20
N PRO A 187 -22.64 -0.61 0.90
CA PRO A 187 -21.85 0.54 1.29
C PRO A 187 -21.58 0.55 2.79
N ASP A 188 -20.30 0.69 3.17
CA ASP A 188 -19.82 0.63 4.54
C ASP A 188 -19.15 1.97 4.94
N PRO A 189 -19.49 2.56 6.10
CA PRO A 189 -18.81 3.76 6.59
C PRO A 189 -17.30 3.62 6.74
N PHE A 190 -16.81 2.40 7.07
CA PHE A 190 -15.37 2.14 7.21
C PHE A 190 -14.61 2.15 5.88
N LEU A 191 -15.30 2.05 4.73
CA LEU A 191 -14.67 2.26 3.43
C LEU A 191 -14.41 3.73 3.10
N GLU A 192 -15.18 4.64 3.70
CA GLU A 192 -15.10 6.08 3.41
C GLU A 192 -15.29 6.42 1.93
N GLY A 193 -16.01 5.58 1.20
CA GLY A 193 -16.26 5.73 -0.23
C GLY A 193 -17.15 4.63 -0.80
N THR A 194 -17.41 4.68 -2.10
CA THR A 194 -18.18 3.68 -2.85
C THR A 194 -17.31 3.03 -3.90
N LEU A 195 -17.13 1.72 -3.84
CA LEU A 195 -16.31 0.98 -4.80
C LEU A 195 -16.97 1.02 -6.18
N SER A 196 -16.16 1.40 -7.19
CA SER A 196 -16.60 1.49 -8.59
C SER A 196 -15.39 1.61 -9.50
N GLY A 197 -15.49 1.08 -10.71
CA GLY A 197 -14.49 1.34 -11.76
C GLY A 197 -14.38 2.82 -12.12
N LEU A 198 -15.43 3.60 -11.86
CA LEU A 198 -15.49 5.05 -12.10
C LEU A 198 -16.08 5.75 -10.86
N ALA A 199 -15.26 6.11 -9.91
CA ALA A 199 -15.65 6.86 -8.71
C ALA A 199 -15.06 8.28 -8.72
N PHE A 200 -15.93 9.29 -8.75
CA PHE A 200 -15.53 10.69 -8.62
C PHE A 200 -15.65 11.14 -7.15
N ASN A 201 -14.59 11.72 -6.58
CA ASN A 201 -14.55 12.09 -5.17
C ASN A 201 -14.92 10.91 -4.24
N ARG A 202 -14.38 9.71 -4.46
CA ARG A 202 -14.74 8.45 -3.78
C ARG A 202 -16.22 8.05 -3.92
N GLY A 203 -16.92 8.55 -4.93
CA GLY A 203 -18.36 8.36 -5.06
C GLY A 203 -19.19 9.05 -3.99
N ALA A 204 -18.59 9.93 -3.15
CA ALA A 204 -19.28 10.59 -2.06
C ALA A 204 -20.23 11.68 -2.55
N VAL A 205 -21.50 11.56 -2.16
CA VAL A 205 -22.50 12.63 -2.27
C VAL A 205 -22.85 13.11 -0.86
N GLY A 206 -22.19 14.18 -0.42
CA GLY A 206 -22.36 14.71 0.92
C GLY A 206 -21.60 13.91 2.01
N ARG A 207 -21.80 14.28 3.29
CA ARG A 207 -21.06 13.69 4.43
C ARG A 207 -21.51 12.28 4.83
N GLU A 208 -22.66 11.81 4.37
CA GLU A 208 -23.31 10.63 4.97
C GLU A 208 -23.77 9.55 3.97
N ARG A 209 -23.58 9.74 2.65
CA ARG A 209 -24.06 8.75 1.65
C ARG A 209 -23.09 8.63 0.50
N GLY A 210 -22.52 7.45 0.33
CA GLY A 210 -21.85 7.08 -0.90
C GLY A 210 -22.81 7.19 -2.11
N ALA A 211 -22.31 7.50 -3.30
CA ALA A 211 -23.12 7.59 -4.49
C ALA A 211 -23.69 6.22 -4.87
N HIS A 212 -25.01 6.07 -4.88
CA HIS A 212 -25.69 4.85 -5.34
C HIS A 212 -25.46 4.58 -6.84
N ALA A 213 -25.10 5.63 -7.60
CA ALA A 213 -24.81 5.57 -9.03
C ALA A 213 -23.51 6.33 -9.34
N PRO A 214 -22.33 5.82 -8.91
CA PRO A 214 -21.06 6.53 -9.01
C PRO A 214 -20.68 6.91 -10.43
N ALA A 215 -20.99 6.09 -11.43
CA ALA A 215 -20.73 6.38 -12.84
C ALA A 215 -21.57 7.56 -13.35
N ALA A 216 -22.87 7.60 -13.04
CA ALA A 216 -23.73 8.72 -13.40
C ALA A 216 -23.31 10.02 -12.71
N TYR A 217 -22.87 9.93 -11.44
CA TYR A 217 -22.35 11.06 -10.68
C TYR A 217 -21.05 11.61 -11.30
N ALA A 218 -20.12 10.74 -11.67
CA ALA A 218 -18.89 11.12 -12.36
C ALA A 218 -19.16 11.78 -13.73
N ALA A 219 -20.11 11.22 -14.51
CA ALA A 219 -20.55 11.82 -15.76
C ALA A 219 -21.15 13.23 -15.55
N GLY A 220 -21.95 13.40 -14.50
CA GLY A 220 -22.49 14.70 -14.10
C GLY A 220 -21.39 15.70 -13.71
N ALA A 221 -20.37 15.24 -13.00
CA ALA A 221 -19.21 16.06 -12.63
C ALA A 221 -18.42 16.53 -13.86
N LEU A 222 -18.17 15.64 -14.83
CA LEU A 222 -17.53 16.02 -16.09
C LEU A 222 -18.40 17.01 -16.87
N THR A 223 -19.71 16.77 -16.94
CA THR A 223 -20.65 17.70 -17.59
C THR A 223 -20.62 19.09 -16.95
N ALA A 224 -20.63 19.17 -15.63
CA ALA A 224 -20.55 20.42 -14.89
C ALA A 224 -19.19 21.14 -15.15
N ALA A 225 -18.10 20.39 -15.17
CA ALA A 225 -16.77 20.93 -15.44
C ALA A 225 -16.65 21.47 -16.89
N LEU A 226 -17.18 20.75 -17.89
CA LEU A 226 -17.25 21.20 -19.28
C LEU A 226 -18.07 22.49 -19.43
N ARG A 227 -19.24 22.55 -18.79
CA ARG A 227 -20.09 23.74 -18.81
C ARG A 227 -19.43 24.94 -18.15
N SER A 228 -18.70 24.72 -17.07
CA SER A 228 -17.90 25.78 -16.40
C SER A 228 -16.79 26.33 -17.30
N ASP A 229 -16.30 25.51 -18.24
CA ASP A 229 -15.26 25.89 -19.22
C ASP A 229 -15.86 26.33 -20.58
N GLY A 230 -17.17 26.64 -20.60
CA GLY A 230 -17.88 27.21 -21.76
C GLY A 230 -18.41 26.20 -22.80
N VAL A 231 -18.30 24.89 -22.54
CA VAL A 231 -18.81 23.86 -23.44
C VAL A 231 -20.31 23.62 -23.19
N SER A 232 -21.14 23.73 -24.19
CA SER A 232 -22.54 23.34 -24.06
C SER A 232 -22.69 21.83 -24.23
N VAL A 233 -23.47 21.20 -23.35
CA VAL A 233 -23.80 19.76 -23.40
C VAL A 233 -25.32 19.65 -23.39
N ARG A 234 -25.88 19.07 -24.45
CA ARG A 234 -27.36 19.02 -24.65
C ARG A 234 -28.00 17.86 -23.87
N GLY A 235 -27.40 16.68 -23.91
CA GLY A 235 -27.96 15.49 -23.28
C GLY A 235 -27.79 15.47 -21.76
N ARG A 236 -28.62 14.66 -21.08
CA ARG A 236 -28.53 14.42 -19.64
C ARG A 236 -27.45 13.38 -19.33
N SER A 237 -26.66 13.61 -18.30
CA SER A 237 -25.67 12.62 -17.81
C SER A 237 -26.36 11.37 -17.30
N SER A 238 -25.77 10.21 -17.59
CA SER A 238 -26.28 8.89 -17.17
C SER A 238 -25.12 7.91 -16.94
N ALA A 239 -25.43 6.73 -16.44
CA ALA A 239 -24.52 5.58 -16.49
C ALA A 239 -24.85 4.69 -17.69
N GLY A 240 -23.82 4.00 -18.23
CA GLY A 240 -23.98 3.06 -19.33
C GLY A 240 -22.62 2.52 -19.80
N LEU A 241 -22.66 1.56 -20.70
CA LEU A 241 -21.44 0.96 -21.26
C LEU A 241 -20.93 1.77 -22.45
N THR A 242 -19.63 1.87 -22.55
CA THR A 242 -18.95 2.44 -23.73
C THR A 242 -19.16 1.50 -24.94
N PRO A 243 -19.76 1.97 -26.04
CA PRO A 243 -19.93 1.13 -27.23
C PRO A 243 -18.60 0.70 -27.85
N VAL A 244 -18.62 -0.45 -28.50
CA VAL A 244 -17.50 -0.92 -29.33
C VAL A 244 -17.26 0.08 -30.46
N GLY A 245 -16.00 0.39 -30.75
CA GLY A 245 -15.62 1.35 -31.77
C GLY A 245 -15.62 2.81 -31.34
N ALA A 246 -15.90 3.11 -30.06
CA ALA A 246 -15.73 4.45 -29.52
C ALA A 246 -14.25 4.87 -29.59
N VAL A 247 -13.98 6.11 -30.03
CA VAL A 247 -12.63 6.65 -30.23
C VAL A 247 -12.17 7.40 -28.98
N GLN A 248 -10.91 7.22 -28.57
CA GLN A 248 -10.35 7.95 -27.44
C GLN A 248 -10.12 9.42 -27.79
N LEU A 249 -10.63 10.31 -26.97
CA LEU A 249 -10.48 11.75 -27.10
C LEU A 249 -9.59 12.34 -26.01
N ALA A 250 -9.75 11.92 -24.76
CA ALA A 250 -8.96 12.42 -23.64
C ALA A 250 -8.66 11.30 -22.66
N GLN A 251 -7.51 11.41 -21.97
CA GLN A 251 -7.13 10.48 -20.92
C GLN A 251 -6.33 11.19 -19.83
N VAL A 252 -6.60 10.84 -18.59
CA VAL A 252 -5.75 11.19 -17.44
C VAL A 252 -5.31 9.92 -16.73
N GLN A 253 -4.15 10.00 -16.13
CA GLN A 253 -3.56 8.86 -15.38
C GLN A 253 -3.48 9.17 -13.91
N SER A 254 -3.71 8.17 -13.07
CA SER A 254 -3.52 8.25 -11.63
C SER A 254 -2.09 8.65 -11.27
N PRO A 255 -1.83 9.05 -10.03
CA PRO A 255 -0.50 8.95 -9.45
C PRO A 255 0.08 7.54 -9.66
N THR A 256 1.40 7.40 -9.55
CA THR A 256 2.04 6.08 -9.63
C THR A 256 1.55 5.16 -8.51
N LEU A 257 1.64 3.85 -8.69
CA LEU A 257 1.29 2.88 -7.64
C LEU A 257 2.03 3.18 -6.33
N ALA A 258 3.32 3.52 -6.38
CA ALA A 258 4.08 3.93 -5.20
C ALA A 258 3.42 5.13 -4.47
N GLN A 259 2.99 6.15 -5.21
CA GLN A 259 2.29 7.30 -4.63
C GLN A 259 0.90 6.92 -4.07
N LEU A 260 0.17 6.02 -4.74
CA LEU A 260 -1.10 5.48 -4.23
C LEU A 260 -0.90 4.71 -2.91
N LEU A 261 0.19 3.93 -2.78
CA LEU A 261 0.54 3.27 -1.53
C LEU A 261 0.87 4.28 -0.42
N GLY A 262 1.46 5.43 -0.77
CA GLY A 262 1.68 6.55 0.16
C GLY A 262 0.40 7.20 0.68
N LEU A 263 -0.70 7.12 -0.10
CA LEU A 263 -2.03 7.55 0.33
C LEU A 263 -2.80 6.45 1.09
N MET A 264 -2.45 5.17 0.88
CA MET A 264 -3.14 4.01 1.43
C MET A 264 -2.59 3.56 2.79
N LEU A 265 -1.27 3.32 2.86
CA LEU A 265 -0.66 2.60 3.99
C LEU A 265 -0.55 3.43 5.27
N PRO A 266 -0.05 4.71 5.26
CA PRO A 266 0.11 5.46 6.48
C PRO A 266 -1.21 5.75 7.20
N PRO A 267 -2.30 6.23 6.54
CA PRO A 267 -3.60 6.44 7.17
C PRO A 267 -4.41 5.15 7.32
N SER A 268 -3.96 4.05 6.71
CA SER A 268 -4.68 2.77 6.65
C SER A 268 -5.99 2.83 5.84
N ASP A 269 -5.99 3.54 4.73
CA ASP A 269 -7.16 3.79 3.89
C ASP A 269 -7.74 2.50 3.30
N ASN A 270 -8.97 2.18 3.66
CA ASN A 270 -9.65 0.96 3.22
C ASN A 270 -10.17 1.07 1.79
N TYR A 271 -10.63 2.27 1.38
CA TYR A 271 -11.15 2.50 0.03
C TYR A 271 -10.08 2.26 -1.04
N PHE A 272 -8.84 2.73 -0.78
CA PHE A 272 -7.72 2.48 -1.70
C PHE A 272 -7.39 0.99 -1.77
N ALA A 273 -7.36 0.30 -0.63
CA ALA A 273 -7.02 -1.12 -0.58
C ALA A 273 -8.06 -1.99 -1.30
N GLU A 274 -9.35 -1.73 -1.07
CA GLU A 274 -10.43 -2.45 -1.74
C GLU A 274 -10.55 -2.11 -3.24
N THR A 275 -10.24 -0.89 -3.65
CA THR A 275 -10.15 -0.56 -5.07
C THR A 275 -8.97 -1.28 -5.72
N LEU A 276 -7.80 -1.31 -5.05
CA LEU A 276 -6.59 -1.95 -5.57
C LEU A 276 -6.74 -3.47 -5.71
N ILE A 277 -7.39 -4.14 -4.76
CA ILE A 277 -7.61 -5.59 -4.88
C ILE A 277 -8.55 -5.92 -6.04
N LYS A 278 -9.61 -5.12 -6.26
CA LYS A 278 -10.47 -5.27 -7.43
C LYS A 278 -9.72 -4.99 -8.74
N ASP A 279 -8.80 -4.01 -8.76
CA ASP A 279 -7.96 -3.73 -9.93
C ASP A 279 -7.02 -4.91 -10.24
N LEU A 280 -6.42 -5.54 -9.21
CA LEU A 280 -5.66 -6.79 -9.36
C LEU A 280 -6.54 -7.90 -9.95
N GLY A 281 -7.77 -8.03 -9.49
CA GLY A 281 -8.74 -8.96 -10.04
C GLY A 281 -9.05 -8.70 -11.52
N ALA A 282 -9.31 -7.44 -11.88
CA ALA A 282 -9.62 -7.03 -13.25
C ALA A 282 -8.46 -7.31 -14.21
N ARG A 283 -7.23 -7.03 -13.81
CA ARG A 283 -6.04 -7.17 -14.66
C ARG A 283 -5.53 -8.60 -14.78
N LEU A 284 -5.61 -9.37 -13.71
CA LEU A 284 -4.85 -10.61 -13.55
C LEU A 284 -5.71 -11.79 -13.07
N GLY A 285 -6.93 -11.50 -12.59
CA GLY A 285 -7.86 -12.51 -12.07
C GLY A 285 -9.04 -12.83 -12.99
N GLY A 286 -9.16 -12.11 -14.13
CA GLY A 286 -10.24 -12.30 -15.10
C GLY A 286 -11.57 -11.61 -14.75
N ALA A 287 -11.68 -10.95 -13.58
CA ALA A 287 -12.86 -10.18 -13.18
C ALA A 287 -12.47 -9.05 -12.21
N GLY A 288 -13.07 -7.88 -12.38
CA GLY A 288 -12.86 -6.71 -11.50
C GLY A 288 -13.60 -6.84 -10.17
N SER A 289 -13.36 -7.92 -9.44
CA SER A 289 -14.05 -8.24 -8.18
C SER A 289 -13.06 -8.47 -7.03
N THR A 290 -13.51 -8.23 -5.80
CA THR A 290 -12.72 -8.51 -4.58
C THR A 290 -12.30 -9.99 -4.54
N ALA A 291 -13.19 -10.92 -4.84
CA ALA A 291 -12.88 -12.35 -4.81
C ALA A 291 -11.80 -12.75 -5.83
N ALA A 292 -11.85 -12.21 -7.07
CA ALA A 292 -10.82 -12.47 -8.07
C ALA A 292 -9.48 -11.88 -7.65
N GLY A 293 -9.47 -10.67 -7.08
CA GLY A 293 -8.28 -10.01 -6.56
C GLY A 293 -7.66 -10.74 -5.37
N ALA A 294 -8.46 -11.17 -4.39
CA ALA A 294 -8.01 -11.96 -3.24
C ALA A 294 -7.36 -13.27 -3.69
N ALA A 295 -7.93 -13.92 -4.72
CA ALA A 295 -7.31 -15.10 -5.32
C ALA A 295 -5.98 -14.79 -6.01
N VAL A 296 -5.83 -13.62 -6.67
CA VAL A 296 -4.55 -13.15 -7.22
C VAL A 296 -3.54 -12.96 -6.09
N VAL A 297 -3.90 -12.21 -5.03
CA VAL A 297 -3.01 -11.95 -3.88
C VAL A 297 -2.55 -13.27 -3.25
N THR A 298 -3.48 -14.15 -2.89
CA THR A 298 -3.16 -15.42 -2.24
C THR A 298 -2.21 -16.28 -3.08
N ARG A 299 -2.48 -16.41 -4.40
CA ARG A 299 -1.60 -17.18 -5.29
C ARG A 299 -0.22 -16.55 -5.45
N THR A 300 -0.14 -15.24 -5.59
CA THR A 300 1.14 -14.54 -5.77
C THR A 300 2.01 -14.66 -4.52
N ILE A 301 1.43 -14.42 -3.35
CA ILE A 301 2.14 -14.54 -2.06
C ILE A 301 2.61 -15.98 -1.84
N ALA A 302 1.79 -16.98 -2.17
CA ALA A 302 2.20 -18.38 -2.08
C ALA A 302 3.31 -18.74 -3.05
N SER A 303 3.24 -18.26 -4.30
CA SER A 303 4.21 -18.63 -5.34
C SER A 303 5.55 -17.95 -5.19
N ILE A 304 5.60 -16.68 -4.78
CA ILE A 304 6.84 -15.90 -4.67
C ILE A 304 7.51 -16.09 -3.31
N PHE A 305 6.71 -16.12 -2.23
CA PHE A 305 7.23 -16.09 -0.86
C PHE A 305 7.03 -17.40 -0.09
N SER A 306 6.37 -18.39 -0.69
CA SER A 306 5.99 -19.67 -0.03
C SER A 306 5.16 -19.44 1.25
N ILE A 307 4.33 -18.40 1.27
CA ILE A 307 3.47 -18.02 2.38
C ILE A 307 2.02 -18.33 2.02
N HIS A 308 1.37 -19.15 2.83
CA HIS A 308 -0.01 -19.59 2.62
C HIS A 308 -0.94 -18.91 3.61
N THR A 309 -1.63 -17.87 3.15
CA THR A 309 -2.62 -17.11 3.91
C THR A 309 -4.04 -17.42 3.44
N ARG A 310 -5.03 -17.05 4.23
CA ARG A 310 -6.42 -16.98 3.80
C ARG A 310 -6.83 -15.52 3.77
N LEU A 311 -7.00 -14.95 2.59
CA LEU A 311 -7.40 -13.56 2.39
C LEU A 311 -8.65 -13.52 1.53
N VAL A 312 -9.63 -12.71 1.93
CA VAL A 312 -10.94 -12.60 1.27
C VAL A 312 -11.26 -11.18 0.84
N ASP A 313 -10.53 -10.19 1.36
CA ASP A 313 -10.60 -8.78 0.94
C ASP A 313 -9.21 -8.16 0.77
N GLY A 314 -9.12 -6.86 0.51
CA GLY A 314 -7.86 -6.16 0.30
C GLY A 314 -7.46 -5.25 1.45
N SER A 315 -8.37 -5.00 2.36
CA SER A 315 -8.20 -4.02 3.43
C SER A 315 -7.97 -4.63 4.82
N GLY A 316 -8.39 -5.90 4.99
CA GLY A 316 -8.45 -6.58 6.27
C GLY A 316 -9.63 -6.17 7.14
N LEU A 317 -10.70 -5.64 6.56
CA LEU A 317 -11.97 -5.39 7.26
C LEU A 317 -12.68 -6.70 7.61
N SER A 318 -12.46 -7.74 6.80
CA SER A 318 -13.07 -9.04 7.03
C SER A 318 -12.38 -9.81 8.16
N PRO A 319 -13.11 -10.23 9.21
CA PRO A 319 -12.57 -11.15 10.21
C PRO A 319 -12.31 -12.56 9.67
N ALA A 320 -12.70 -12.84 8.42
CA ALA A 320 -12.42 -14.11 7.75
C ALA A 320 -11.00 -14.17 7.16
N ASP A 321 -10.28 -13.05 7.08
CA ASP A 321 -8.86 -13.03 6.75
C ASP A 321 -8.04 -13.66 7.87
N HIS A 322 -7.09 -14.49 7.52
CA HIS A 322 -6.21 -15.14 8.50
C HIS A 322 -4.77 -15.21 8.00
N THR A 323 -3.86 -14.80 8.86
CA THR A 323 -2.42 -14.96 8.71
C THR A 323 -1.76 -15.15 10.08
N THR A 324 -0.46 -15.41 10.10
CA THR A 324 0.30 -15.57 11.33
C THR A 324 1.38 -14.50 11.47
N PRO A 325 1.83 -14.15 12.69
CA PRO A 325 2.99 -13.28 12.88
C PRO A 325 4.23 -13.73 12.09
N ALA A 326 4.49 -15.04 12.06
CA ALA A 326 5.62 -15.61 11.32
C ALA A 326 5.48 -15.41 9.80
N GLN A 327 4.28 -15.53 9.24
CA GLN A 327 4.03 -15.29 7.81
C GLN A 327 4.23 -13.83 7.43
N VAL A 328 3.76 -12.90 8.25
CA VAL A 328 3.97 -11.46 8.00
C VAL A 328 5.45 -11.10 8.08
N VAL A 329 6.16 -11.58 9.11
CA VAL A 329 7.61 -11.34 9.23
C VAL A 329 8.38 -12.03 8.11
N GLY A 330 7.95 -13.22 7.67
CA GLY A 330 8.50 -13.90 6.51
C GLY A 330 8.41 -13.05 5.23
N LEU A 331 7.24 -12.45 4.97
CA LEU A 331 7.04 -11.49 3.87
C LEU A 331 7.98 -10.29 4.00
N LEU A 332 7.99 -9.65 5.16
CA LEU A 332 8.83 -8.47 5.42
C LEU A 332 10.32 -8.81 5.25
N THR A 333 10.77 -9.94 5.77
CA THR A 333 12.17 -10.39 5.66
C THR A 333 12.57 -10.63 4.21
N ALA A 334 11.72 -11.28 3.41
CA ALA A 334 11.98 -11.53 2.00
C ALA A 334 12.04 -10.22 1.18
N LEU A 335 11.21 -9.25 1.53
CA LEU A 335 11.17 -7.93 0.87
C LEU A 335 12.32 -7.01 1.28
N ALA A 336 12.83 -7.12 2.51
CA ALA A 336 13.80 -6.16 3.07
C ALA A 336 15.01 -5.85 2.16
N PRO A 337 15.64 -6.83 1.47
CA PRO A 337 16.79 -6.57 0.60
C PRO A 337 16.38 -6.10 -0.80
N THR A 338 15.09 -6.00 -1.13
CA THR A 338 14.62 -5.73 -2.49
C THR A 338 14.27 -4.26 -2.72
N PRO A 339 14.37 -3.75 -3.97
CA PRO A 339 13.88 -2.41 -4.31
C PRO A 339 12.39 -2.23 -3.99
N LEU A 340 11.55 -3.26 -4.16
CA LEU A 340 10.11 -3.20 -3.86
C LEU A 340 9.87 -3.12 -2.35
N GLY A 341 10.67 -3.81 -1.55
CA GLY A 341 10.64 -3.70 -0.10
C GLY A 341 11.01 -2.30 0.38
N ALA A 342 11.98 -1.65 -0.27
CA ALA A 342 12.31 -0.25 0.03
C ALA A 342 11.12 0.69 -0.27
N VAL A 343 10.41 0.48 -1.40
CA VAL A 343 9.19 1.23 -1.72
C VAL A 343 8.10 0.99 -0.68
N LEU A 344 7.83 -0.28 -0.33
CA LEU A 344 6.82 -0.62 0.66
C LEU A 344 7.11 0.03 2.02
N ARG A 345 8.36 -0.11 2.50
CA ARG A 345 8.82 0.44 3.78
C ARG A 345 8.71 1.96 3.83
N ALA A 346 9.08 2.67 2.76
CA ALA A 346 9.02 4.13 2.67
C ALA A 346 7.59 4.69 2.81
N HIS A 347 6.58 3.87 2.53
CA HIS A 347 5.16 4.24 2.60
C HIS A 347 4.43 3.68 3.82
N MET A 348 5.12 3.07 4.80
CA MET A 348 4.53 2.71 6.09
C MET A 348 4.42 3.93 7.02
N ALA A 349 3.53 3.84 8.01
CA ALA A 349 3.46 4.82 9.08
C ALA A 349 4.75 4.80 9.91
N VAL A 350 5.22 5.98 10.33
CA VAL A 350 6.46 6.15 11.10
C VAL A 350 6.13 6.47 12.56
N ALA A 351 6.66 5.69 13.48
CA ALA A 351 6.48 5.87 14.91
C ALA A 351 6.80 7.30 15.36
N GLY A 352 5.86 7.94 16.04
CA GLY A 352 5.95 9.30 16.55
C GLY A 352 5.85 10.41 15.50
N HIS A 353 5.67 10.09 14.19
CA HIS A 353 5.78 11.09 13.11
C HIS A 353 4.63 11.10 12.12
N SER A 354 4.14 9.95 11.65
CA SER A 354 3.17 9.94 10.55
C SER A 354 2.11 8.85 10.65
N GLY A 355 1.00 9.05 9.91
CA GLY A 355 -0.07 8.10 9.77
C GLY A 355 -0.67 7.66 11.11
N THR A 356 -1.08 6.41 11.21
CA THR A 356 -1.67 5.82 12.42
C THR A 356 -0.70 5.74 13.60
N LEU A 357 0.60 5.96 13.37
CA LEU A 357 1.63 5.99 14.42
C LEU A 357 2.08 7.41 14.80
N ALA A 358 1.48 8.45 14.24
CA ALA A 358 1.89 9.85 14.47
C ALA A 358 1.89 10.26 15.95
N LEU A 359 1.00 9.70 16.76
CA LEU A 359 0.87 10.00 18.19
C LEU A 359 1.43 8.89 19.09
N ARG A 360 1.81 7.73 18.52
CA ARG A 360 2.34 6.58 19.25
C ARG A 360 3.87 6.65 19.34
N MET A 361 4.45 6.19 20.44
CA MET A 361 5.90 6.06 20.65
C MET A 361 6.69 7.38 20.55
N ARG A 362 6.06 8.55 20.74
CA ARG A 362 6.73 9.85 20.70
C ARG A 362 7.76 9.97 21.80
N GLY A 363 8.93 10.53 21.48
CA GLY A 363 10.01 10.77 22.45
C GLY A 363 10.68 9.50 22.96
N THR A 364 10.50 8.37 22.29
CA THR A 364 11.11 7.08 22.64
C THR A 364 12.17 6.66 21.61
N THR A 365 12.89 5.58 21.89
CA THR A 365 13.86 4.98 20.95
C THR A 365 13.23 4.53 19.63
N ALA A 366 11.94 4.22 19.61
CA ALA A 366 11.22 3.82 18.41
C ALA A 366 10.86 4.99 17.50
N ALA A 367 10.77 6.22 18.04
CA ALA A 367 10.38 7.42 17.26
C ALA A 367 11.32 7.65 16.08
N GLY A 368 10.76 7.71 14.86
CA GLY A 368 11.52 7.85 13.61
C GLY A 368 12.28 6.60 13.17
N ARG A 369 12.43 5.59 14.03
CA ARG A 369 13.20 4.36 13.74
C ARG A 369 12.34 3.18 13.35
N CYS A 370 11.08 3.13 13.82
CA CYS A 370 10.14 2.07 13.46
C CYS A 370 9.16 2.56 12.40
N GLN A 371 9.01 1.78 11.33
CA GLN A 371 8.02 1.96 10.27
C GLN A 371 7.12 0.72 10.27
N ALA A 372 5.82 0.92 10.48
CA ALA A 372 4.93 -0.22 10.62
C ALA A 372 3.52 0.06 10.09
N LYS A 373 2.80 -1.03 9.81
CA LYS A 373 1.37 -1.05 9.53
C LYS A 373 0.61 -1.48 10.77
N THR A 374 -0.38 -0.69 11.14
CA THR A 374 -1.34 -1.02 12.19
C THR A 374 -2.51 -1.81 11.62
N GLY A 375 -3.13 -2.67 12.43
CA GLY A 375 -4.38 -3.35 12.11
C GLY A 375 -5.34 -3.24 13.28
N THR A 376 -6.62 -2.90 13.04
CA THR A 376 -7.62 -2.77 14.11
C THR A 376 -8.99 -3.24 13.62
N LEU A 377 -9.60 -4.16 14.37
CA LEU A 377 -11.00 -4.55 14.31
C LEU A 377 -11.54 -4.62 15.74
N THR A 378 -12.82 -4.89 15.90
CA THR A 378 -13.38 -5.13 17.23
C THR A 378 -12.67 -6.30 17.92
N GLY A 379 -12.02 -6.05 19.05
CA GLY A 379 -11.25 -7.04 19.80
C GLY A 379 -9.90 -7.41 19.19
N VAL A 380 -9.51 -6.89 18.03
CA VAL A 380 -8.24 -7.17 17.35
C VAL A 380 -7.41 -5.89 17.21
N SER A 381 -6.14 -5.96 17.61
CA SER A 381 -5.16 -4.90 17.34
C SER A 381 -3.82 -5.51 16.97
N ASN A 382 -3.26 -5.08 15.85
CA ASN A 382 -2.02 -5.65 15.30
C ASN A 382 -1.04 -4.54 14.92
N LEU A 383 0.24 -4.86 14.99
CA LEU A 383 1.33 -3.99 14.56
C LEU A 383 2.41 -4.83 13.89
N ALA A 384 2.79 -4.51 12.64
CA ALA A 384 3.83 -5.23 11.92
C ALA A 384 4.66 -4.31 11.05
N GLY A 385 5.98 -4.50 11.01
CA GLY A 385 6.87 -3.67 10.24
C GLY A 385 8.33 -3.88 10.56
N TYR A 386 9.10 -2.81 10.47
CA TYR A 386 10.54 -2.80 10.72
C TYR A 386 10.91 -1.77 11.77
N CYS A 387 11.91 -2.09 12.59
CA CYS A 387 12.64 -1.11 13.39
C CYS A 387 14.13 -1.12 13.02
N GLN A 388 14.72 0.07 12.95
CA GLN A 388 16.17 0.22 12.95
C GLN A 388 16.63 0.21 14.40
N ALA A 389 17.22 -0.88 14.86
CA ALA A 389 17.66 -1.06 16.22
C ALA A 389 18.89 -0.20 16.56
N ALA A 390 19.18 0.00 17.85
CA ALA A 390 20.30 0.84 18.30
C ALA A 390 21.67 0.26 17.92
N ASN A 391 21.77 -1.08 17.81
CA ASN A 391 22.96 -1.77 17.31
C ASN A 391 23.19 -1.64 15.79
N GLY A 392 22.32 -0.93 15.06
CA GLY A 392 22.40 -0.74 13.62
C GLY A 392 21.71 -1.83 12.78
N HIS A 393 21.11 -2.84 13.41
CA HIS A 393 20.41 -3.91 12.69
C HIS A 393 18.99 -3.50 12.28
N THR A 394 18.52 -4.06 11.19
CA THR A 394 17.11 -3.99 10.77
C THR A 394 16.37 -5.17 11.34
N ILE A 395 15.36 -4.90 12.16
CA ILE A 395 14.54 -5.91 12.81
C ILE A 395 13.15 -5.89 12.20
N ALA A 396 12.70 -7.01 11.66
CA ALA A 396 11.31 -7.22 11.23
C ALA A 396 10.49 -7.80 12.37
N PHE A 397 9.27 -7.30 12.56
CA PHE A 397 8.41 -7.76 13.65
C PHE A 397 6.93 -7.79 13.27
N ALA A 398 6.17 -8.65 13.91
CA ALA A 398 4.71 -8.66 13.90
C ALA A 398 4.20 -9.03 15.31
N ILE A 399 3.27 -8.21 15.82
CA ILE A 399 2.64 -8.35 17.14
C ILE A 399 1.14 -8.36 16.89
N PHE A 400 0.50 -9.50 17.14
CA PHE A 400 -0.93 -9.72 16.91
C PHE A 400 -1.64 -9.94 18.24
N THR A 401 -2.70 -9.18 18.48
CA THR A 401 -3.48 -9.24 19.71
C THR A 401 -4.95 -9.48 19.42
N ASP A 402 -5.56 -10.31 20.24
CA ASP A 402 -6.94 -10.73 20.11
C ASP A 402 -7.59 -10.85 21.49
N GLY A 403 -8.81 -10.31 21.64
CA GLY A 403 -9.61 -10.41 22.87
C GLY A 403 -9.27 -9.39 23.96
N ILE A 404 -8.47 -8.34 23.66
CA ILE A 404 -8.17 -7.26 24.60
C ILE A 404 -8.61 -5.90 24.08
N SER A 405 -8.66 -4.89 24.96
CA SER A 405 -8.98 -3.53 24.51
C SER A 405 -7.89 -2.96 23.62
N ILE A 406 -8.27 -2.15 22.63
CA ILE A 406 -7.34 -1.50 21.69
C ILE A 406 -6.31 -0.66 22.44
N GLU A 407 -6.70 0.05 23.50
CA GLU A 407 -5.81 0.89 24.30
C GLU A 407 -4.74 0.04 25.01
N ALA A 408 -5.13 -1.08 25.64
CA ALA A 408 -4.20 -2.01 26.27
C ALA A 408 -3.25 -2.62 25.22
N ALA A 409 -3.79 -3.03 24.07
CA ALA A 409 -3.00 -3.54 22.95
C ALA A 409 -1.95 -2.53 22.47
N HIS A 410 -2.34 -1.27 22.27
CA HIS A 410 -1.42 -0.21 21.88
C HIS A 410 -0.30 -0.02 22.90
N THR A 411 -0.62 -0.06 24.20
CA THR A 411 0.36 0.14 25.27
C THR A 411 1.49 -0.89 25.19
N PHE A 412 1.16 -2.19 25.14
CA PHE A 412 2.23 -3.17 25.09
C PHE A 412 2.88 -3.33 23.71
N GLN A 413 2.15 -3.13 22.61
CA GLN A 413 2.76 -3.07 21.27
C GLN A 413 3.81 -1.96 21.19
N ASP A 414 3.53 -0.78 21.75
CA ASP A 414 4.45 0.33 21.80
C ASP A 414 5.67 -0.01 22.65
N HIS A 415 5.48 -0.63 23.82
CA HIS A 415 6.59 -1.09 24.65
C HIS A 415 7.46 -2.12 23.93
N MET A 416 6.87 -3.12 23.28
CA MET A 416 7.63 -4.09 22.51
C MET A 416 8.43 -3.43 21.36
N ALA A 417 7.82 -2.51 20.60
CA ALA A 417 8.50 -1.79 19.53
C ALA A 417 9.63 -0.89 20.05
N ILE A 418 9.46 -0.25 21.22
CA ILE A 418 10.47 0.54 21.89
C ILE A 418 11.66 -0.34 22.32
N THR A 419 11.37 -1.51 22.89
CA THR A 419 12.37 -2.51 23.30
C THR A 419 13.16 -3.02 22.09
N ILE A 420 12.46 -3.36 20.98
CA ILE A 420 13.09 -3.78 19.70
C ILE A 420 13.99 -2.67 19.14
N ALA A 421 13.54 -1.41 19.18
CA ALA A 421 14.33 -0.29 18.68
C ALA A 421 15.53 0.06 19.57
N GLY A 422 15.49 -0.32 20.86
CA GLY A 422 16.59 -0.16 21.83
C GLY A 422 17.67 -1.25 21.75
N TYR A 423 17.37 -2.37 21.08
CA TYR A 423 18.30 -3.51 20.89
C TYR A 423 19.46 -3.12 19.95
#